data_ac030b0d6c4e0330465506151533e530
#
_entry.id   ac030b0d6c4e0330465506151533e530
#
_cell.length_a   1.000
_cell.length_b   1.000
_cell.length_c   1.000
_cell.angle_alpha   90.00
_cell.angle_beta   90.00
_cell.angle_gamma   90.00
#
_symmetry.space_group_name_H-M   'P 1'
#
loop_
_entity.id
_entity.type
_entity.pdbx_description
1 polymer ?
#
loop_
_entity_poly.entity_id
_entity_poly.type
_entity_poly.pdbx_seq_one_letter_code
_entity_poly.pdbx_strand_id
1 'polypeptide(L)'
;TLDICLSKLKIKKYVNFSICNEDIVNPKPNPEIYFKIFIKYGIYPNECLILEDSSYGRQAALSSGGNLMPIKDQKEVTLNNITKYINAKLNKMKDTKSEQWEDNNLNILIPMAGAGKRFADAGYTFPKPLIEINNKPMIQWVVDCINIKANFIFLILKEHQEKYNISSVLKILRPNCKIIVINQLTEGAACTTLLAEKFINNDNPLIIANSDQFIRWNSSNVMYNLTSKKYDGAILTFKSIHPKWSYVKSDNDNIISKVAEKEVISNRATVGVYYWKKGSDYVKYANQMIDQNIRVNNEFYVCPVYNEALKDKKKIKAVDVDEMIGLGTPEDLNVFIKKIDF
;
A
#
# COMPACT_ATOMS: atom_id res chain seq x y z
N THR A 1 -12.03 -34.23 -30.35
CA THR A 1 -12.76 -35.04 -29.36
C THR A 1 -13.74 -34.18 -28.54
N LEU A 2 -13.34 -32.99 -28.06
CA LEU A 2 -14.16 -32.10 -27.21
C LEU A 2 -15.44 -31.59 -27.95
N ASP A 3 -15.34 -31.20 -29.22
CA ASP A 3 -16.47 -30.76 -30.04
C ASP A 3 -17.56 -31.83 -30.24
N ILE A 4 -17.14 -33.09 -30.35
CA ILE A 4 -18.07 -34.23 -30.45
C ILE A 4 -18.84 -34.40 -29.12
N CYS A 5 -18.15 -34.28 -28.00
CA CYS A 5 -18.77 -34.35 -26.66
C CYS A 5 -19.80 -33.22 -26.46
N LEU A 6 -19.43 -31.99 -26.77
CA LEU A 6 -20.32 -30.82 -26.64
C LEU A 6 -21.56 -30.93 -27.54
N SER A 7 -21.39 -31.47 -28.72
CA SER A 7 -22.49 -31.70 -29.66
C SER A 7 -23.43 -32.80 -29.20
N LYS A 8 -22.90 -33.95 -28.74
CA LYS A 8 -23.69 -35.06 -28.17
C LYS A 8 -24.47 -34.63 -26.91
N LEU A 9 -23.88 -33.79 -26.07
CA LEU A 9 -24.54 -33.23 -24.88
C LEU A 9 -25.51 -32.09 -25.21
N LYS A 10 -25.60 -31.68 -26.49
CA LYS A 10 -26.46 -30.56 -26.96
C LYS A 10 -26.17 -29.21 -26.28
N ILE A 11 -24.97 -29.03 -25.74
CA ILE A 11 -24.58 -27.81 -25.04
C ILE A 11 -23.66 -26.91 -25.86
N LYS A 12 -23.21 -27.34 -27.06
CA LYS A 12 -22.29 -26.58 -27.89
C LYS A 12 -22.77 -25.14 -28.18
N LYS A 13 -24.07 -24.93 -28.34
CA LYS A 13 -24.68 -23.60 -28.58
C LYS A 13 -24.55 -22.61 -27.42
N TYR A 14 -24.24 -23.09 -26.22
CA TYR A 14 -24.07 -22.29 -25.02
C TYR A 14 -22.57 -22.08 -24.67
N VAL A 15 -21.66 -22.67 -25.45
CA VAL A 15 -20.22 -22.62 -25.21
C VAL A 15 -19.58 -21.68 -26.24
N ASN A 16 -19.09 -20.54 -25.79
CA ASN A 16 -18.45 -19.54 -26.67
C ASN A 16 -17.03 -19.96 -27.09
N PHE A 17 -16.35 -20.73 -26.25
CA PHE A 17 -14.98 -21.20 -26.47
C PHE A 17 -14.72 -22.48 -25.68
N SER A 18 -13.94 -23.38 -26.29
CA SER A 18 -13.48 -24.60 -25.62
C SER A 18 -11.97 -24.74 -25.78
N ILE A 19 -11.29 -25.25 -24.77
CA ILE A 19 -9.87 -25.52 -24.74
C ILE A 19 -9.62 -26.82 -23.97
N CYS A 20 -8.68 -27.64 -24.43
CA CYS A 20 -8.33 -28.92 -23.84
C CYS A 20 -6.82 -29.08 -23.68
N ASN A 21 -6.38 -30.24 -23.17
CA ASN A 21 -4.96 -30.50 -22.97
C ASN A 21 -4.12 -30.53 -24.26
N GLU A 22 -4.75 -30.76 -25.40
CA GLU A 22 -4.08 -30.71 -26.71
C GLU A 22 -3.70 -29.27 -27.13
N ASP A 23 -4.33 -28.27 -26.51
CA ASP A 23 -4.14 -26.85 -26.80
C ASP A 23 -3.12 -26.17 -25.87
N ILE A 24 -2.52 -26.90 -24.92
CA ILE A 24 -1.60 -26.39 -23.91
C ILE A 24 -0.30 -27.19 -23.89
N VAL A 25 0.77 -26.54 -23.42
CA VAL A 25 2.08 -27.19 -23.25
C VAL A 25 2.19 -27.80 -21.85
N ASN A 26 1.73 -27.10 -20.85
CA ASN A 26 1.82 -27.50 -19.46
C ASN A 26 0.44 -27.85 -18.90
N PRO A 27 0.10 -29.15 -18.70
CA PRO A 27 -1.20 -29.53 -18.18
C PRO A 27 -1.37 -29.14 -16.69
N LYS A 28 -2.62 -29.17 -16.20
CA LYS A 28 -2.93 -28.98 -14.78
C LYS A 28 -2.03 -29.93 -13.92
N PRO A 29 -1.44 -29.40 -12.81
CA PRO A 29 -1.80 -28.23 -12.04
C PRO A 29 -1.24 -26.89 -12.53
N ASN A 30 -0.57 -26.84 -13.69
CA ASN A 30 -0.12 -25.58 -14.28
C ASN A 30 -1.33 -24.72 -14.69
N PRO A 31 -1.33 -23.41 -14.42
CA PRO A 31 -2.44 -22.51 -14.76
C PRO A 31 -2.56 -22.12 -16.24
N GLU A 32 -1.70 -22.61 -17.13
CA GLU A 32 -1.63 -22.20 -18.54
C GLU A 32 -2.99 -22.21 -19.25
N ILE A 33 -3.81 -23.24 -19.00
CA ILE A 33 -5.14 -23.36 -19.62
C ILE A 33 -6.03 -22.14 -19.30
N TYR A 34 -5.96 -21.62 -18.07
CA TYR A 34 -6.74 -20.44 -17.65
C TYR A 34 -6.15 -19.16 -18.21
N PHE A 35 -4.83 -19.02 -18.22
CA PHE A 35 -4.17 -17.86 -18.82
C PHE A 35 -4.52 -17.71 -20.33
N LYS A 36 -4.57 -18.79 -21.08
CA LYS A 36 -5.01 -18.75 -22.48
C LYS A 36 -6.45 -18.24 -22.63
N ILE A 37 -7.34 -18.57 -21.70
CA ILE A 37 -8.71 -18.06 -21.66
C ILE A 37 -8.71 -16.56 -21.32
N PHE A 38 -7.97 -16.13 -20.28
CA PHE A 38 -7.90 -14.73 -19.87
C PHE A 38 -7.37 -13.84 -21.00
N ILE A 39 -6.29 -14.26 -21.66
CA ILE A 39 -5.70 -13.55 -22.79
C ILE A 39 -6.70 -13.47 -23.97
N LYS A 40 -7.36 -14.58 -24.29
CA LYS A 40 -8.31 -14.63 -25.41
C LYS A 40 -9.46 -13.65 -25.24
N TYR A 41 -9.96 -13.49 -24.04
CA TYR A 41 -11.10 -12.61 -23.74
C TYR A 41 -10.71 -11.23 -23.22
N GLY A 42 -9.42 -10.97 -22.99
CA GLY A 42 -8.94 -9.71 -22.43
C GLY A 42 -9.50 -9.43 -21.03
N ILE A 43 -9.69 -10.47 -20.22
CA ILE A 43 -10.24 -10.37 -18.86
C ILE A 43 -9.15 -10.58 -17.83
N TYR A 44 -9.30 -9.91 -16.68
CA TYR A 44 -8.42 -10.16 -15.53
C TYR A 44 -8.80 -11.44 -14.79
N PRO A 45 -7.84 -12.13 -14.16
CA PRO A 45 -8.12 -13.37 -13.41
C PRO A 45 -9.25 -13.21 -12.37
N ASN A 46 -9.30 -12.11 -11.65
CA ASN A 46 -10.32 -11.82 -10.63
C ASN A 46 -11.72 -11.55 -11.21
N GLU A 47 -11.86 -11.37 -12.52
CA GLU A 47 -13.15 -11.26 -13.23
C GLU A 47 -13.69 -12.62 -13.68
N CYS A 48 -12.89 -13.68 -13.50
CA CYS A 48 -13.23 -15.03 -13.95
C CYS A 48 -13.66 -15.92 -12.78
N LEU A 49 -14.79 -16.62 -12.93
CA LEU A 49 -15.21 -17.68 -12.02
C LEU A 49 -14.84 -19.03 -12.64
N ILE A 50 -14.06 -19.82 -11.91
CA ILE A 50 -13.58 -21.14 -12.32
C ILE A 50 -14.27 -22.20 -11.44
N LEU A 51 -15.02 -23.11 -12.06
CA LEU A 51 -15.61 -24.26 -11.39
C LEU A 51 -14.71 -25.47 -11.60
N GLU A 52 -14.24 -26.09 -10.52
CA GLU A 52 -13.33 -27.24 -10.58
C GLU A 52 -13.66 -28.31 -9.54
N ASP A 53 -13.62 -29.57 -10.04
CA ASP A 53 -13.90 -30.76 -9.23
C ASP A 53 -12.61 -31.51 -8.81
N SER A 54 -11.55 -31.44 -9.59
CA SER A 54 -10.30 -32.14 -9.34
C SER A 54 -9.30 -31.34 -8.50
N SER A 55 -8.44 -32.06 -7.76
CA SER A 55 -7.41 -31.40 -6.95
C SER A 55 -6.39 -30.62 -7.79
N TYR A 56 -5.96 -31.20 -8.92
CA TYR A 56 -5.03 -30.54 -9.85
C TYR A 56 -5.67 -29.33 -10.54
N GLY A 57 -6.96 -29.41 -10.90
CA GLY A 57 -7.69 -28.29 -11.47
C GLY A 57 -7.87 -27.15 -10.45
N ARG A 58 -8.16 -27.47 -9.19
CA ARG A 58 -8.25 -26.45 -8.11
C ARG A 58 -6.92 -25.75 -7.88
N GLN A 59 -5.83 -26.51 -7.88
CA GLN A 59 -4.49 -25.93 -7.76
C GLN A 59 -4.17 -25.01 -8.94
N ALA A 60 -4.46 -25.43 -10.17
CA ALA A 60 -4.29 -24.62 -11.37
C ALA A 60 -5.14 -23.33 -11.31
N ALA A 61 -6.43 -23.44 -10.91
CA ALA A 61 -7.32 -22.32 -10.76
C ALA A 61 -6.82 -21.30 -9.71
N LEU A 62 -6.37 -21.78 -8.54
CA LEU A 62 -5.75 -20.92 -7.51
C LEU A 62 -4.48 -20.23 -8.02
N SER A 63 -3.60 -20.99 -8.70
CA SER A 63 -2.37 -20.44 -9.27
C SER A 63 -2.60 -19.45 -10.41
N SER A 64 -3.77 -19.49 -11.07
CA SER A 64 -4.14 -18.54 -12.11
C SER A 64 -4.62 -17.18 -11.57
N GLY A 65 -4.92 -17.10 -10.27
CA GLY A 65 -5.52 -15.92 -9.65
C GLY A 65 -7.03 -15.76 -9.91
N GLY A 66 -7.67 -16.72 -10.59
CA GLY A 66 -9.12 -16.73 -10.83
C GLY A 66 -9.93 -17.08 -9.56
N ASN A 67 -11.22 -16.76 -9.58
CA ASN A 67 -12.13 -17.07 -8.48
C ASN A 67 -12.53 -18.55 -8.55
N LEU A 68 -11.90 -19.39 -7.73
CA LEU A 68 -12.22 -20.81 -7.66
C LEU A 68 -13.52 -21.06 -6.88
N MET A 69 -14.51 -21.67 -7.54
CA MET A 69 -15.66 -22.33 -6.91
C MET A 69 -15.41 -23.84 -6.95
N PRO A 70 -14.99 -24.47 -5.83
CA PRO A 70 -14.79 -25.91 -5.79
C PRO A 70 -16.16 -26.60 -5.86
N ILE A 71 -16.27 -27.61 -6.72
CA ILE A 71 -17.44 -28.48 -6.84
C ILE A 71 -17.04 -29.94 -6.60
N LYS A 72 -17.95 -30.77 -6.16
CA LYS A 72 -17.70 -32.20 -5.98
C LYS A 72 -18.07 -32.98 -7.25
N ASP A 73 -19.20 -32.61 -7.82
CA ASP A 73 -19.69 -33.22 -9.04
C ASP A 73 -20.57 -32.22 -9.85
N GLN A 74 -21.01 -32.67 -11.03
CA GLN A 74 -21.83 -31.87 -11.93
C GLN A 74 -23.20 -31.44 -11.35
N LYS A 75 -23.72 -32.14 -10.33
CA LYS A 75 -25.03 -31.80 -9.71
C LYS A 75 -24.96 -30.52 -8.90
N GLU A 76 -23.76 -30.13 -8.47
CA GLU A 76 -23.55 -28.86 -7.77
C GLU A 76 -23.51 -27.66 -8.72
N VAL A 77 -23.36 -27.87 -10.03
CA VAL A 77 -23.36 -26.82 -11.06
C VAL A 77 -24.77 -26.40 -11.38
N THR A 78 -25.39 -25.66 -10.49
CA THR A 78 -26.72 -25.09 -10.63
C THR A 78 -26.67 -23.57 -10.63
N LEU A 79 -27.62 -22.93 -11.33
CA LEU A 79 -27.71 -21.47 -11.33
C LEU A 79 -27.78 -20.90 -9.88
N ASN A 80 -28.54 -21.57 -9.01
CA ASN A 80 -28.68 -21.15 -7.63
C ASN A 80 -27.35 -21.20 -6.85
N ASN A 81 -26.57 -22.29 -6.98
CA ASN A 81 -25.28 -22.44 -6.31
C ASN A 81 -24.27 -21.43 -6.85
N ILE A 82 -24.23 -21.24 -8.17
CA ILE A 82 -23.34 -20.26 -8.81
C ILE A 82 -23.70 -18.84 -8.36
N THR A 83 -24.98 -18.47 -8.40
CA THR A 83 -25.44 -17.14 -7.95
C THR A 83 -25.17 -16.92 -6.47
N LYS A 84 -25.41 -17.93 -5.62
CA LYS A 84 -25.10 -17.86 -4.19
C LYS A 84 -23.60 -17.65 -3.95
N TYR A 85 -22.73 -18.37 -4.69
CA TYR A 85 -21.29 -18.21 -4.59
C TYR A 85 -20.83 -16.82 -5.05
N ILE A 86 -21.33 -16.35 -6.20
CA ILE A 86 -21.03 -15.00 -6.73
C ILE A 86 -21.46 -13.93 -5.72
N ASN A 87 -22.69 -14.01 -5.19
CA ASN A 87 -23.19 -13.06 -4.22
C ASN A 87 -22.38 -13.08 -2.92
N ALA A 88 -21.98 -14.26 -2.43
CA ALA A 88 -21.12 -14.38 -1.26
C ALA A 88 -19.73 -13.77 -1.51
N LYS A 89 -19.17 -13.93 -2.72
CA LYS A 89 -17.90 -13.29 -3.13
C LYS A 89 -18.07 -11.78 -3.28
N LEU A 90 -19.13 -11.32 -3.94
CA LEU A 90 -19.43 -9.90 -4.09
C LEU A 90 -19.70 -9.22 -2.75
N ASN A 91 -20.39 -9.91 -1.82
CA ASN A 91 -20.57 -9.42 -0.46
C ASN A 91 -19.24 -9.40 0.31
N LYS A 92 -18.42 -10.45 0.22
CA LYS A 92 -17.03 -10.39 0.73
C LYS A 92 -16.19 -9.29 0.06
N MET A 93 -16.37 -9.02 -1.22
CA MET A 93 -15.72 -7.90 -1.90
C MET A 93 -16.34 -6.55 -1.50
N LYS A 94 -17.62 -6.51 -1.15
CA LYS A 94 -18.26 -5.34 -0.51
C LYS A 94 -17.82 -5.18 0.94
N ASP A 95 -17.63 -6.28 1.67
CA ASP A 95 -17.06 -6.29 3.02
C ASP A 95 -15.54 -6.03 3.02
N THR A 96 -14.82 -6.32 1.91
CA THR A 96 -13.42 -5.94 1.67
C THR A 96 -13.26 -4.61 0.94
N LYS A 97 -14.30 -4.01 0.35
CA LYS A 97 -14.51 -2.57 0.39
C LYS A 97 -15.02 -2.26 1.80
N SER A 98 -14.18 -2.52 2.81
CA SER A 98 -14.28 -1.83 4.08
C SER A 98 -14.51 -0.38 3.71
N GLU A 99 -15.60 0.20 4.17
CA GLU A 99 -15.88 1.61 3.90
C GLU A 99 -14.56 2.34 4.13
N GLN A 100 -14.05 2.93 3.08
CA GLN A 100 -12.76 3.62 3.14
C GLN A 100 -12.90 4.65 4.26
N TRP A 101 -12.00 4.63 5.25
CA TRP A 101 -12.04 5.63 6.31
C TRP A 101 -12.07 7.02 5.69
N GLU A 102 -13.06 7.80 6.06
CA GLU A 102 -13.23 9.17 5.60
C GLU A 102 -13.19 10.12 6.79
N ASP A 103 -12.28 11.09 6.73
CA ASP A 103 -12.17 12.16 7.71
C ASP A 103 -11.72 13.45 7.01
N ASN A 104 -12.65 14.38 6.87
CA ASN A 104 -12.42 15.66 6.21
C ASN A 104 -11.49 16.59 7.01
N ASN A 105 -11.21 16.30 8.27
CA ASN A 105 -10.27 17.04 9.09
C ASN A 105 -8.87 16.41 9.09
N LEU A 106 -8.74 15.13 8.74
CA LEU A 106 -7.45 14.46 8.70
C LEU A 106 -6.59 15.01 7.56
N ASN A 107 -5.37 15.42 7.89
CA ASN A 107 -4.35 15.78 6.91
C ASN A 107 -3.40 14.60 6.68
N ILE A 108 -3.12 14.27 5.43
CA ILE A 108 -2.10 13.29 5.04
C ILE A 108 -0.98 14.04 4.32
N LEU A 109 0.16 14.14 4.97
CA LEU A 109 1.33 14.86 4.51
C LEU A 109 2.35 13.88 3.93
N ILE A 110 2.72 14.08 2.67
CA ILE A 110 3.69 13.23 1.95
C ILE A 110 4.86 14.10 1.50
N PRO A 111 5.98 14.06 2.26
CA PRO A 111 7.22 14.68 1.82
C PRO A 111 7.85 13.84 0.71
N MET A 112 7.94 14.39 -0.50
CA MET A 112 8.50 13.72 -1.68
C MET A 112 9.55 14.59 -2.39
N ALA A 113 10.22 15.41 -1.62
CA ALA A 113 11.25 16.34 -2.08
C ALA A 113 12.68 15.81 -1.91
N GLY A 114 12.86 14.51 -1.81
CA GLY A 114 14.18 13.89 -1.77
C GLY A 114 14.86 13.85 -3.14
N ALA A 115 16.19 13.92 -3.18
CA ALA A 115 16.97 13.91 -4.42
C ALA A 115 16.86 12.61 -5.25
N GLY A 116 16.41 11.50 -4.66
CA GLY A 116 16.27 10.22 -5.38
C GLY A 116 17.59 9.63 -5.91
N LYS A 117 18.75 10.02 -5.35
CA LYS A 117 20.10 9.74 -5.87
C LYS A 117 20.32 8.27 -6.24
N ARG A 118 19.88 7.32 -5.42
CA ARG A 118 20.05 5.87 -5.69
C ARG A 118 19.43 5.42 -7.00
N PHE A 119 18.26 5.99 -7.35
CA PHE A 119 17.61 5.70 -8.62
C PHE A 119 18.30 6.40 -9.79
N ALA A 120 18.73 7.64 -9.60
CA ALA A 120 19.51 8.36 -10.61
C ALA A 120 20.84 7.63 -10.91
N ASP A 121 21.57 7.19 -9.89
CA ASP A 121 22.80 6.41 -10.02
C ASP A 121 22.57 5.05 -10.71
N ALA A 122 21.36 4.48 -10.59
CA ALA A 122 20.94 3.26 -11.29
C ALA A 122 20.38 3.50 -12.70
N GLY A 123 20.46 4.73 -13.23
CA GLY A 123 20.07 5.07 -14.60
C GLY A 123 18.59 5.40 -14.80
N TYR A 124 17.81 5.58 -13.74
CA TYR A 124 16.41 6.02 -13.87
C TYR A 124 16.36 7.51 -14.26
N THR A 125 15.61 7.81 -15.31
CA THR A 125 15.50 9.18 -15.85
C THR A 125 14.45 10.04 -15.13
N PHE A 126 13.41 9.41 -14.58
CA PHE A 126 12.37 10.09 -13.82
C PHE A 126 12.72 10.19 -12.33
N PRO A 127 12.29 11.25 -11.63
CA PRO A 127 12.42 11.32 -10.18
C PRO A 127 11.63 10.18 -9.52
N LYS A 128 12.14 9.69 -8.40
CA LYS A 128 11.61 8.51 -7.71
C LYS A 128 10.06 8.43 -7.64
N PRO A 129 9.30 9.49 -7.29
CA PRO A 129 7.85 9.40 -7.22
C PRO A 129 7.15 9.11 -8.56
N LEU A 130 7.81 9.42 -9.68
CA LEU A 130 7.28 9.23 -11.02
C LEU A 130 7.80 7.97 -11.72
N ILE A 131 8.65 7.18 -11.08
CA ILE A 131 9.10 5.89 -11.62
C ILE A 131 7.87 5.01 -11.82
N GLU A 132 7.71 4.51 -13.04
CA GLU A 132 6.58 3.69 -13.43
C GLU A 132 6.75 2.24 -12.95
N ILE A 133 5.70 1.69 -12.36
CA ILE A 133 5.61 0.32 -11.87
C ILE A 133 4.25 -0.22 -12.33
N ASN A 134 4.25 -1.16 -13.27
CA ASN A 134 3.02 -1.73 -13.84
C ASN A 134 1.99 -0.66 -14.24
N ASN A 135 2.41 0.25 -15.12
CA ASN A 135 1.61 1.35 -15.69
C ASN A 135 1.08 2.37 -14.66
N LYS A 136 1.66 2.40 -13.45
CA LYS A 136 1.33 3.39 -12.42
C LYS A 136 2.61 4.04 -11.88
N PRO A 137 2.64 5.36 -11.67
CA PRO A 137 3.78 5.98 -10.99
C PRO A 137 3.87 5.51 -9.53
N MET A 138 5.09 5.41 -8.99
CA MET A 138 5.34 4.98 -7.61
C MET A 138 4.45 5.70 -6.59
N ILE A 139 4.28 7.01 -6.74
CA ILE A 139 3.44 7.80 -5.82
C ILE A 139 1.98 7.35 -5.84
N GLN A 140 1.45 6.85 -6.96
CA GLN A 140 0.10 6.31 -7.01
C GLN A 140 -0.02 5.06 -6.14
N TRP A 141 0.96 4.15 -6.19
CA TRP A 141 0.99 2.96 -5.32
C TRP A 141 0.97 3.34 -3.84
N VAL A 142 1.75 4.37 -3.46
CA VAL A 142 1.79 4.89 -2.08
C VAL A 142 0.43 5.46 -1.68
N VAL A 143 -0.17 6.30 -2.51
CA VAL A 143 -1.45 6.94 -2.22
C VAL A 143 -2.60 5.93 -2.19
N ASP A 144 -2.59 4.94 -3.10
CA ASP A 144 -3.61 3.89 -3.15
C ASP A 144 -3.52 2.96 -1.93
N CYS A 145 -2.31 2.59 -1.47
CA CYS A 145 -2.14 1.69 -0.33
C CYS A 145 -2.47 2.35 1.02
N ILE A 146 -2.38 3.67 1.14
CA ILE A 146 -2.85 4.40 2.33
C ILE A 146 -4.35 4.18 2.52
N ASN A 147 -5.13 4.15 1.44
CA ASN A 147 -6.56 3.83 1.41
C ASN A 147 -7.40 4.59 2.44
N ILE A 148 -7.16 5.89 2.57
CA ILE A 148 -7.92 6.82 3.42
C ILE A 148 -8.39 7.99 2.57
N LYS A 149 -9.63 8.43 2.75
CA LYS A 149 -10.18 9.64 2.16
C LYS A 149 -10.00 10.80 3.14
N ALA A 150 -9.08 11.70 2.82
CA ALA A 150 -8.61 12.78 3.68
C ALA A 150 -8.03 13.93 2.86
N ASN A 151 -7.51 14.96 3.53
CA ASN A 151 -6.83 16.09 2.88
C ASN A 151 -5.37 15.74 2.59
N PHE A 152 -5.02 15.55 1.33
CA PHE A 152 -3.64 15.26 0.93
C PHE A 152 -2.84 16.56 0.75
N ILE A 153 -1.61 16.55 1.29
CA ILE A 153 -0.63 17.64 1.18
C ILE A 153 0.68 17.04 0.70
N PHE A 154 1.17 17.48 -0.45
CA PHE A 154 2.43 17.01 -1.03
C PHE A 154 3.48 18.10 -0.98
N LEU A 155 4.70 17.75 -0.57
CA LEU A 155 5.86 18.62 -0.69
C LEU A 155 6.76 18.12 -1.81
N ILE A 156 7.00 18.95 -2.81
CA ILE A 156 7.74 18.59 -4.03
C ILE A 156 8.91 19.55 -4.26
N LEU A 157 9.98 19.06 -4.89
CA LEU A 157 11.07 19.94 -5.32
C LEU A 157 10.64 20.78 -6.52
N LYS A 158 11.08 22.04 -6.55
CA LYS A 158 10.88 22.97 -7.66
C LYS A 158 11.41 22.40 -8.98
N GLU A 159 12.60 21.81 -8.95
CA GLU A 159 13.20 21.14 -10.12
C GLU A 159 12.27 20.04 -10.68
N HIS A 160 11.68 19.20 -9.81
CA HIS A 160 10.75 18.16 -10.26
C HIS A 160 9.47 18.75 -10.84
N GLN A 161 9.02 19.90 -10.31
CA GLN A 161 7.85 20.60 -10.86
C GLN A 161 8.16 21.20 -12.24
N GLU A 162 9.28 21.87 -12.38
CA GLU A 162 9.67 22.55 -13.64
C GLU A 162 9.94 21.55 -14.77
N LYS A 163 10.64 20.47 -14.46
CA LYS A 163 11.07 19.47 -15.46
C LYS A 163 10.00 18.45 -15.81
N TYR A 164 9.18 18.02 -14.86
CA TYR A 164 8.27 16.89 -15.02
C TYR A 164 6.79 17.22 -14.76
N ASN A 165 6.46 18.46 -14.38
CA ASN A 165 5.10 18.89 -14.05
C ASN A 165 4.37 17.94 -13.08
N ILE A 166 5.09 17.48 -12.05
CA ILE A 166 4.61 16.47 -11.10
C ILE A 166 3.30 16.85 -10.42
N SER A 167 3.02 18.16 -10.27
CA SER A 167 1.77 18.65 -9.69
C SER A 167 0.54 18.21 -10.48
N SER A 168 0.64 18.09 -11.80
CA SER A 168 -0.47 17.61 -12.65
C SER A 168 -0.79 16.15 -12.36
N VAL A 169 0.23 15.30 -12.19
CA VAL A 169 0.05 13.90 -11.80
C VAL A 169 -0.63 13.80 -10.42
N LEU A 170 -0.18 14.58 -9.45
CA LEU A 170 -0.76 14.59 -8.09
C LEU A 170 -2.22 15.06 -8.08
N LYS A 171 -2.58 16.05 -8.89
CA LYS A 171 -3.96 16.54 -9.04
C LYS A 171 -4.87 15.52 -9.74
N ILE A 172 -4.34 14.70 -10.65
CA ILE A 172 -5.10 13.58 -11.22
C ILE A 172 -5.38 12.52 -10.14
N LEU A 173 -4.40 12.20 -9.31
CA LEU A 173 -4.54 11.21 -8.24
C LEU A 173 -5.44 11.70 -7.10
N ARG A 174 -5.32 12.97 -6.74
CA ARG A 174 -6.07 13.62 -5.64
C ARG A 174 -6.42 15.06 -6.04
N PRO A 175 -7.58 15.29 -6.71
CA PRO A 175 -7.94 16.60 -7.30
C PRO A 175 -7.87 17.78 -6.32
N ASN A 176 -8.24 17.55 -5.06
CA ASN A 176 -8.29 18.57 -4.02
C ASN A 176 -7.00 18.66 -3.18
N CYS A 177 -5.89 18.01 -3.60
CA CYS A 177 -4.65 18.02 -2.84
C CYS A 177 -4.02 19.43 -2.80
N LYS A 178 -3.34 19.71 -1.69
CA LYS A 178 -2.45 20.87 -1.57
C LYS A 178 -1.04 20.47 -1.99
N ILE A 179 -0.39 21.36 -2.74
CA ILE A 179 0.98 21.12 -3.21
C ILE A 179 1.85 22.28 -2.75
N ILE A 180 2.94 21.95 -2.06
CA ILE A 180 3.95 22.90 -1.59
C ILE A 180 5.20 22.65 -2.40
N VAL A 181 5.62 23.66 -3.17
CA VAL A 181 6.87 23.60 -3.94
C VAL A 181 7.98 24.16 -3.08
N ILE A 182 9.06 23.40 -2.90
CA ILE A 182 10.22 23.80 -2.14
C ILE A 182 11.42 24.02 -3.08
N ASN A 183 12.18 25.08 -2.83
CA ASN A 183 13.25 25.51 -3.75
C ASN A 183 14.52 24.65 -3.66
N GLN A 184 14.78 24.05 -2.49
CA GLN A 184 16.02 23.30 -2.22
C GLN A 184 15.78 22.18 -1.21
N LEU A 185 16.69 21.23 -1.16
CA LEU A 185 16.70 20.18 -0.15
C LEU A 185 16.81 20.79 1.26
N THR A 186 16.15 20.17 2.21
CA THR A 186 16.22 20.53 3.64
C THR A 186 17.18 19.60 4.38
N GLU A 187 17.41 19.89 5.66
CA GLU A 187 18.26 19.09 6.55
C GLU A 187 17.62 17.78 7.03
N GLY A 188 16.63 17.27 6.29
CA GLY A 188 15.96 16.01 6.54
C GLY A 188 14.43 16.10 6.44
N ALA A 189 13.80 14.93 6.54
CA ALA A 189 12.35 14.81 6.31
C ALA A 189 11.52 15.60 7.34
N ALA A 190 11.95 15.72 8.60
CA ALA A 190 11.25 16.52 9.60
C ALA A 190 11.28 18.02 9.24
N CYS A 191 12.41 18.54 8.79
CA CYS A 191 12.49 19.93 8.30
C CYS A 191 11.60 20.14 7.06
N THR A 192 11.59 19.17 6.14
CA THR A 192 10.70 19.23 4.97
C THR A 192 9.24 19.32 5.39
N THR A 193 8.79 18.48 6.31
CA THR A 193 7.38 18.43 6.74
C THR A 193 6.93 19.71 7.45
N LEU A 194 7.82 20.41 8.18
CA LEU A 194 7.53 21.68 8.81
C LEU A 194 7.28 22.82 7.81
N LEU A 195 7.70 22.71 6.56
CA LEU A 195 7.32 23.68 5.52
C LEU A 195 5.81 23.67 5.23
N ALA A 196 5.10 22.63 5.70
CA ALA A 196 3.64 22.57 5.66
C ALA A 196 2.98 23.10 6.94
N GLU A 197 3.70 23.70 7.88
CA GLU A 197 3.25 24.11 9.21
C GLU A 197 1.89 24.85 9.14
N LYS A 198 1.72 25.81 8.26
CA LYS A 198 0.48 26.59 8.10
C LYS A 198 -0.77 25.74 7.86
N PHE A 199 -0.63 24.51 7.41
CA PHE A 199 -1.73 23.59 7.16
C PHE A 199 -1.91 22.53 8.25
N ILE A 200 -0.83 22.21 9.00
CA ILE A 200 -0.81 21.11 9.95
C ILE A 200 -0.69 21.57 11.41
N ASN A 201 -0.31 22.82 11.69
CA ASN A 201 -0.22 23.35 13.06
C ASN A 201 -1.61 23.72 13.59
N ASN A 202 -2.40 22.71 13.87
CA ASN A 202 -3.77 22.84 14.38
C ASN A 202 -4.17 21.56 15.13
N ASP A 203 -5.40 21.53 15.67
CA ASP A 203 -5.93 20.40 16.42
C ASP A 203 -6.45 19.23 15.56
N ASN A 204 -6.37 19.34 14.24
CA ASN A 204 -6.78 18.28 13.32
C ASN A 204 -5.78 17.11 13.35
N PRO A 205 -6.24 15.87 13.11
CA PRO A 205 -5.35 14.73 12.98
C PRO A 205 -4.40 14.86 11.79
N LEU A 206 -3.21 14.30 11.94
CA LEU A 206 -2.16 14.30 10.95
C LEU A 206 -1.61 12.89 10.74
N ILE A 207 -1.50 12.48 9.49
CA ILE A 207 -0.67 11.35 9.07
C ILE A 207 0.50 11.91 8.26
N ILE A 208 1.72 11.55 8.62
CA ILE A 208 2.90 11.75 7.78
C ILE A 208 3.25 10.40 7.17
N ALA A 209 3.33 10.33 5.84
CA ALA A 209 3.66 9.10 5.14
C ALA A 209 4.85 9.32 4.20
N ASN A 210 5.82 8.40 4.21
CA ASN A 210 6.89 8.40 3.24
C ASN A 210 6.33 8.20 1.82
N SER A 211 7.07 8.58 0.80
CA SER A 211 6.66 8.48 -0.60
C SER A 211 7.20 7.24 -1.33
N ASP A 212 7.68 6.24 -0.58
CA ASP A 212 8.44 5.11 -1.12
C ASP A 212 8.21 3.79 -0.38
N GLN A 213 6.98 3.54 0.05
CA GLN A 213 6.56 2.26 0.62
C GLN A 213 5.21 1.81 0.07
N PHE A 214 5.04 0.50 0.01
CA PHE A 214 3.77 -0.16 -0.18
C PHE A 214 3.40 -0.91 1.10
N ILE A 215 2.14 -0.78 1.54
CA ILE A 215 1.62 -1.46 2.73
C ILE A 215 0.28 -2.14 2.43
N ARG A 216 0.04 -3.29 3.07
CA ARG A 216 -1.29 -3.89 3.20
C ARG A 216 -1.72 -3.77 4.64
N TRP A 217 -2.89 -3.18 4.86
CA TRP A 217 -3.45 -2.97 6.17
C TRP A 217 -4.95 -2.68 6.09
N ASN A 218 -5.67 -2.92 7.15
CA ASN A 218 -7.06 -2.49 7.26
C ASN A 218 -7.12 -1.05 7.82
N SER A 219 -7.02 -0.06 6.92
CA SER A 219 -6.98 1.36 7.29
C SER A 219 -8.20 1.78 8.11
N SER A 220 -9.41 1.33 7.73
CA SER A 220 -10.66 1.68 8.44
C SER A 220 -10.68 1.16 9.87
N ASN A 221 -10.31 -0.10 10.09
CA ASN A 221 -10.25 -0.67 11.43
C ASN A 221 -9.17 -0.01 12.29
N VAL A 222 -8.00 0.25 11.73
CA VAL A 222 -6.90 0.93 12.44
C VAL A 222 -7.31 2.35 12.81
N MET A 223 -7.83 3.13 11.87
CA MET A 223 -8.25 4.52 12.13
C MET A 223 -9.38 4.59 13.13
N TYR A 224 -10.38 3.69 13.03
CA TYR A 224 -11.44 3.58 14.05
C TYR A 224 -10.86 3.35 15.45
N ASN A 225 -9.91 2.43 15.58
CA ASN A 225 -9.27 2.14 16.87
C ASN A 225 -8.42 3.30 17.38
N LEU A 226 -7.72 4.03 16.51
CA LEU A 226 -6.89 5.18 16.91
C LEU A 226 -7.73 6.37 17.36
N THR A 227 -8.83 6.65 16.63
CA THR A 227 -9.70 7.79 16.95
C THR A 227 -10.64 7.52 18.11
N SER A 228 -11.10 6.28 18.29
CA SER A 228 -12.00 5.89 19.39
C SER A 228 -11.29 5.74 20.74
N LYS A 229 -9.97 5.54 20.76
CA LYS A 229 -9.16 5.36 21.97
C LYS A 229 -8.36 6.61 22.32
N LYS A 230 -7.90 6.67 23.59
CA LYS A 230 -7.11 7.80 24.10
C LYS A 230 -5.63 7.65 23.76
N TYR A 231 -5.29 7.66 22.46
CA TYR A 231 -3.90 7.76 22.00
C TYR A 231 -3.61 9.17 21.48
N ASP A 232 -2.40 9.66 21.73
CA ASP A 232 -1.92 10.95 21.21
C ASP A 232 -1.28 10.79 19.83
N GLY A 233 -0.83 9.56 19.50
CA GLY A 233 -0.27 9.23 18.21
C GLY A 233 -0.12 7.73 18.01
N ALA A 234 0.31 7.34 16.82
CA ALA A 234 0.63 5.96 16.49
C ALA A 234 1.70 5.87 15.40
N ILE A 235 2.44 4.77 15.41
CA ILE A 235 3.42 4.44 14.37
C ILE A 235 3.02 3.09 13.79
N LEU A 236 2.88 3.02 12.47
CA LEU A 236 2.66 1.76 11.78
C LEU A 236 3.96 0.99 11.68
N THR A 237 3.90 -0.32 11.98
CA THR A 237 5.08 -1.17 12.16
C THR A 237 4.95 -2.50 11.41
N PHE A 238 6.09 -3.15 11.19
CA PHE A 238 6.20 -4.51 10.67
C PHE A 238 7.41 -5.22 11.26
N LYS A 239 7.48 -6.53 11.11
CA LYS A 239 8.61 -7.32 11.65
C LYS A 239 9.82 -7.22 10.74
N SER A 240 10.93 -6.70 11.27
CA SER A 240 12.24 -6.65 10.60
C SER A 240 13.36 -6.48 11.63
N ILE A 241 14.60 -6.84 11.23
CA ILE A 241 15.84 -6.60 11.99
C ILE A 241 16.91 -5.94 11.10
N HIS A 242 16.52 -5.44 9.90
CA HIS A 242 17.47 -4.84 8.97
C HIS A 242 17.76 -3.38 9.33
N PRO A 243 19.02 -2.95 9.53
CA PRO A 243 19.39 -1.63 10.10
C PRO A 243 19.02 -0.42 9.21
N LYS A 244 18.48 -0.64 8.01
CA LYS A 244 18.02 0.47 7.15
C LYS A 244 16.75 1.16 7.64
N TRP A 245 16.02 0.55 8.58
CA TRP A 245 14.72 1.01 9.06
C TRP A 245 14.83 1.79 10.38
N SER A 246 13.79 2.54 10.70
CA SER A 246 13.56 3.03 12.06
C SER A 246 12.85 1.96 12.88
N TYR A 247 12.99 1.99 14.19
CA TYR A 247 12.48 0.96 15.09
C TYR A 247 11.70 1.55 16.26
N VAL A 248 10.76 0.77 16.79
CA VAL A 248 10.04 1.12 18.01
C VAL A 248 10.24 0.03 19.06
N LYS A 249 10.43 0.43 20.34
CA LYS A 249 10.33 -0.45 21.50
C LYS A 249 8.99 -0.17 22.18
N SER A 250 8.21 -1.22 22.44
CA SER A 250 6.87 -1.12 23.04
C SER A 250 6.67 -2.19 24.12
N ASP A 251 5.69 -1.96 24.98
CA ASP A 251 5.21 -2.93 25.96
C ASP A 251 4.25 -3.97 25.36
N ASN A 252 3.67 -4.82 26.22
CA ASN A 252 2.71 -5.86 25.83
C ASN A 252 1.37 -5.27 25.30
N ASP A 253 1.03 -4.06 25.71
CA ASP A 253 -0.14 -3.31 25.22
C ASP A 253 0.17 -2.55 23.93
N ASN A 254 1.35 -2.76 23.34
CA ASN A 254 1.87 -2.04 22.18
C ASN A 254 1.99 -0.52 22.40
N ILE A 255 2.20 -0.05 23.64
CA ILE A 255 2.52 1.35 23.92
C ILE A 255 4.02 1.55 23.75
N ILE A 256 4.39 2.52 22.91
CA ILE A 256 5.78 2.79 22.58
C ILE A 256 6.47 3.49 23.75
N SER A 257 7.65 3.00 24.10
CA SER A 257 8.52 3.58 25.14
C SER A 257 9.75 4.28 24.57
N LYS A 258 10.19 3.91 23.35
CA LYS A 258 11.35 4.50 22.68
C LYS A 258 11.24 4.27 21.17
N VAL A 259 11.73 5.21 20.38
CA VAL A 259 11.97 5.03 18.95
C VAL A 259 13.44 5.29 18.63
N ALA A 260 13.95 4.64 17.57
CA ALA A 260 15.31 4.85 17.08
C ALA A 260 15.34 4.82 15.55
N GLU A 261 16.14 5.70 14.97
CA GLU A 261 16.37 5.79 13.53
C GLU A 261 17.62 5.00 13.17
N LYS A 262 17.53 4.04 12.24
CA LYS A 262 18.63 3.22 11.73
C LYS A 262 19.41 2.46 12.82
N GLU A 263 18.78 2.23 13.94
CA GLU A 263 19.31 1.45 15.07
C GLU A 263 18.30 0.37 15.46
N VAL A 264 18.71 -0.90 15.44
CA VAL A 264 17.85 -2.05 15.74
C VAL A 264 17.68 -2.19 17.25
N ILE A 265 16.64 -1.59 17.81
CA ILE A 265 16.31 -1.66 19.25
C ILE A 265 15.23 -2.72 19.58
N SER A 266 14.66 -3.36 18.57
CA SER A 266 13.64 -4.40 18.65
C SER A 266 13.52 -5.12 17.32
N ASN A 267 12.57 -6.04 17.18
CA ASN A 267 12.17 -6.65 15.90
C ASN A 267 11.02 -5.93 15.22
N ARG A 268 10.66 -4.71 15.66
CA ARG A 268 9.51 -3.94 15.21
C ARG A 268 9.98 -2.67 14.51
N ALA A 269 10.09 -2.76 13.18
CA ALA A 269 10.49 -1.67 12.30
C ALA A 269 9.30 -0.81 11.92
N THR A 270 9.51 0.48 11.62
CA THR A 270 8.45 1.37 11.14
C THR A 270 8.25 1.25 9.64
N VAL A 271 7.01 1.39 9.17
CA VAL A 271 6.69 1.39 7.73
C VAL A 271 6.79 2.77 7.09
N GLY A 272 7.15 3.81 7.86
CA GLY A 272 7.17 5.18 7.37
C GLY A 272 5.79 5.85 7.31
N VAL A 273 4.83 5.39 8.12
CA VAL A 273 3.52 6.02 8.31
C VAL A 273 3.33 6.34 9.79
N TYR A 274 3.12 7.62 10.08
CA TYR A 274 3.15 8.22 11.41
C TYR A 274 1.87 9.01 11.67
N TYR A 275 1.06 8.58 12.62
CA TYR A 275 -0.19 9.24 13.01
C TYR A 275 -0.01 10.10 14.24
N TRP A 276 -0.51 11.32 14.19
CA TRP A 276 -0.63 12.26 15.31
C TRP A 276 -2.10 12.64 15.49
N LYS A 277 -2.59 12.60 16.71
CA LYS A 277 -3.96 13.01 17.02
C LYS A 277 -4.18 14.49 16.76
N LYS A 278 -3.13 15.30 16.92
CA LYS A 278 -3.10 16.73 16.62
C LYS A 278 -1.84 17.05 15.82
N GLY A 279 -2.02 17.74 14.70
CA GLY A 279 -0.88 18.20 13.90
C GLY A 279 -0.01 19.20 14.67
N SER A 280 -0.62 20.00 15.56
CA SER A 280 0.11 20.94 16.44
C SER A 280 1.07 20.24 17.40
N ASP A 281 0.75 19.04 17.89
CA ASP A 281 1.67 18.24 18.69
C ASP A 281 2.92 17.85 17.87
N TYR A 282 2.72 17.40 16.63
CA TYR A 282 3.84 17.11 15.74
C TYR A 282 4.75 18.32 15.53
N VAL A 283 4.17 19.47 15.21
CA VAL A 283 4.94 20.71 14.96
C VAL A 283 5.73 21.11 16.19
N LYS A 284 5.09 21.07 17.38
CA LYS A 284 5.75 21.34 18.65
C LYS A 284 6.99 20.46 18.85
N TYR A 285 6.81 19.13 18.74
CA TYR A 285 7.88 18.17 19.05
C TYR A 285 8.95 18.10 17.97
N ALA A 286 8.60 18.36 16.70
CA ALA A 286 9.57 18.47 15.64
C ALA A 286 10.49 19.69 15.84
N ASN A 287 9.93 20.84 16.20
CA ASN A 287 10.74 22.02 16.54
C ASN A 287 11.63 21.78 17.76
N GLN A 288 11.11 21.16 18.83
CA GLN A 288 11.92 20.80 20.01
C GLN A 288 13.12 19.90 19.64
N MET A 289 12.90 18.88 18.79
CA MET A 289 13.97 18.00 18.31
C MET A 289 15.03 18.78 17.51
N ILE A 290 14.59 19.71 16.65
CA ILE A 290 15.48 20.53 15.83
C ILE A 290 16.27 21.52 16.69
N ASP A 291 15.62 22.21 17.62
CA ASP A 291 16.24 23.17 18.57
C ASP A 291 17.33 22.48 19.43
N GLN A 292 17.08 21.23 19.83
CA GLN A 292 18.04 20.40 20.56
C GLN A 292 19.11 19.78 19.64
N ASN A 293 19.04 20.02 18.33
CA ASN A 293 19.94 19.46 17.31
C ASN A 293 20.08 17.93 17.34
N ILE A 294 18.97 17.22 17.62
CA ILE A 294 18.94 15.76 17.67
C ILE A 294 18.87 15.20 16.25
N ARG A 295 20.01 14.78 15.73
CA ARG A 295 20.20 14.29 14.36
C ARG A 295 20.62 12.81 14.32
N VAL A 296 20.30 12.15 13.22
CA VAL A 296 20.87 10.86 12.86
C VAL A 296 21.49 10.99 11.48
N ASN A 297 22.79 10.63 11.31
CA ASN A 297 23.54 10.81 10.05
C ASN A 297 23.41 12.24 9.47
N ASN A 298 23.49 13.25 10.32
CA ASN A 298 23.36 14.68 10.01
C ASN A 298 21.98 15.11 9.45
N GLU A 299 20.95 14.28 9.56
CA GLU A 299 19.59 14.59 9.11
C GLU A 299 18.60 14.56 10.28
N PHE A 300 17.51 15.35 10.15
CA PHE A 300 16.35 15.32 11.03
C PHE A 300 15.26 14.41 10.45
N TYR A 301 15.07 13.24 11.04
CA TYR A 301 14.07 12.26 10.64
C TYR A 301 12.74 12.46 11.35
N VAL A 302 11.64 11.98 10.75
CA VAL A 302 10.29 12.09 11.34
C VAL A 302 10.11 11.15 12.53
N CYS A 303 10.63 9.91 12.46
CA CYS A 303 10.45 8.93 13.53
C CYS A 303 10.98 9.40 14.90
N PRO A 304 12.20 9.96 15.03
CA PRO A 304 12.72 10.43 16.31
C PRO A 304 11.90 11.53 17.00
N VAL A 305 11.06 12.27 16.28
CA VAL A 305 10.15 13.30 16.86
C VAL A 305 9.29 12.72 17.96
N TYR A 306 8.91 11.44 17.87
CA TYR A 306 8.12 10.79 18.92
C TYR A 306 8.85 10.66 20.25
N ASN A 307 10.18 10.64 20.29
CA ASN A 307 10.90 10.63 21.57
C ASN A 307 10.64 11.91 22.35
N GLU A 308 10.47 13.06 21.71
CA GLU A 308 10.12 14.31 22.37
C GLU A 308 8.70 14.25 22.98
N ALA A 309 7.75 13.66 22.24
CA ALA A 309 6.40 13.43 22.75
C ALA A 309 6.38 12.45 23.94
N LEU A 310 7.21 11.40 23.89
CA LEU A 310 7.32 10.43 24.99
C LEU A 310 7.89 11.06 26.28
N LYS A 311 8.78 12.06 26.19
CA LYS A 311 9.25 12.84 27.36
C LYS A 311 8.08 13.55 28.07
N ASP A 312 7.10 14.05 27.27
CA ASP A 312 5.87 14.68 27.79
C ASP A 312 4.76 13.64 28.11
N LYS A 313 5.12 12.34 28.26
CA LYS A 313 4.21 11.23 28.61
C LYS A 313 3.05 11.05 27.63
N LYS A 314 3.19 11.47 26.38
CA LYS A 314 2.23 11.21 25.33
C LYS A 314 2.10 9.70 25.09
N LYS A 315 0.87 9.23 24.87
CA LYS A 315 0.55 7.82 24.68
C LYS A 315 0.58 7.46 23.20
N ILE A 316 1.67 6.86 22.74
CA ILE A 316 1.90 6.50 21.35
C ILE A 316 1.71 4.99 21.16
N LYS A 317 0.91 4.59 20.16
CA LYS A 317 0.58 3.19 19.88
C LYS A 317 1.44 2.65 18.73
N ALA A 318 2.00 1.46 18.89
CA ALA A 318 2.51 0.69 17.77
C ALA A 318 1.38 -0.13 17.13
N VAL A 319 1.25 -0.09 15.79
CA VAL A 319 0.21 -0.79 15.04
C VAL A 319 0.87 -1.60 13.92
N ASP A 320 0.77 -2.93 13.99
CA ASP A 320 1.35 -3.77 12.95
C ASP A 320 0.48 -3.76 11.69
N VAL A 321 1.12 -3.67 10.53
CA VAL A 321 0.49 -3.87 9.23
C VAL A 321 0.62 -5.32 8.78
N ASP A 322 -0.25 -5.76 7.87
CA ASP A 322 -0.25 -7.13 7.35
C ASP A 322 0.99 -7.39 6.47
N GLU A 323 1.38 -6.40 5.67
CA GLU A 323 2.56 -6.48 4.80
C GLU A 323 3.17 -5.09 4.57
N MET A 324 4.50 -5.03 4.45
CA MET A 324 5.25 -3.85 4.03
C MET A 324 6.32 -4.22 3.02
N ILE A 325 6.39 -3.47 1.93
CA ILE A 325 7.46 -3.56 0.95
C ILE A 325 8.02 -2.16 0.72
N GLY A 326 9.32 -1.99 0.93
CA GLY A 326 10.01 -0.74 0.59
C GLY A 326 10.07 -0.54 -0.93
N LEU A 327 10.01 0.70 -1.36
CA LEU A 327 10.21 1.13 -2.75
C LEU A 327 11.36 2.15 -2.84
N GLY A 328 12.21 2.19 -1.81
CA GLY A 328 13.24 3.23 -1.62
C GLY A 328 14.51 3.00 -2.39
N THR A 329 14.72 1.79 -2.94
CA THR A 329 15.90 1.44 -3.75
C THR A 329 15.50 0.64 -4.98
N PRO A 330 16.34 0.58 -6.04
CA PRO A 330 16.07 -0.27 -7.21
C PRO A 330 15.90 -1.74 -6.85
N GLU A 331 16.63 -2.26 -5.86
CA GLU A 331 16.53 -3.63 -5.40
C GLU A 331 15.17 -3.90 -4.73
N ASP A 332 14.72 -3.00 -3.84
CA ASP A 332 13.40 -3.07 -3.20
C ASP A 332 12.29 -3.01 -4.25
N LEU A 333 12.44 -2.15 -5.26
CA LEU A 333 11.51 -2.03 -6.38
C LEU A 333 11.39 -3.34 -7.18
N ASN A 334 12.51 -4.00 -7.48
CA ASN A 334 12.52 -5.29 -8.16
C ASN A 334 11.82 -6.39 -7.35
N VAL A 335 11.94 -6.36 -6.02
CA VAL A 335 11.19 -7.29 -5.14
C VAL A 335 9.70 -7.02 -5.23
N PHE A 336 9.29 -5.75 -5.24
CA PHE A 336 7.88 -5.37 -5.36
C PHE A 336 7.30 -5.80 -6.70
N ILE A 337 7.95 -5.49 -7.83
CA ILE A 337 7.50 -5.87 -9.17
C ILE A 337 7.25 -7.39 -9.24
N LYS A 338 8.21 -8.20 -8.80
CA LYS A 338 8.05 -9.65 -8.78
C LYS A 338 6.85 -10.14 -7.94
N LYS A 339 6.43 -9.38 -6.93
CA LYS A 339 5.28 -9.74 -6.07
C LYS A 339 3.93 -9.32 -6.63
N ILE A 340 3.87 -8.26 -7.43
CA ILE A 340 2.61 -7.78 -8.01
C ILE A 340 2.33 -8.42 -9.38
N ASP A 341 3.34 -9.02 -10.03
CA ASP A 341 3.20 -9.78 -11.28
C ASP A 341 2.65 -11.21 -11.05
N PHE A 342 2.39 -11.58 -9.79
CA PHE A 342 1.72 -12.79 -9.33
C PHE A 342 0.37 -12.44 -8.67
#